data_02a8d1467d6d4798f1a6bc7aafce660d
#
_entry.id   02a8d1467d6d4798f1a6bc7aafce660d
#
_cell.length_a   1.000
_cell.length_b   1.000
_cell.length_c   1.000
_cell.angle_alpha   90.00
_cell.angle_beta   90.00
_cell.angle_gamma   90.00
#
_symmetry.space_group_name_H-M   'P 1'
#
loop_
_entity.id
_entity.type
_entity.pdbx_description
1 polymer ?
#
loop_
_entity_poly.entity_id
_entity_poly.type
_entity_poly.pdbx_seq_one_letter_code
_entity_poly.pdbx_strand_id
1 'polypeptide(L)'
;MTNKKIVNSWNEWDPLKHVIVGRADGCCIPAPEPALDAKVPADSGMKGKHGPRTKDTVDKANQLLDDFASLLEKRGIKVDRPVPLNHNQKVSTPDWEVESMFGCMPARDIILTVGNEMLEATMSYRCRWFEYLNYRPLLKKYYDQDKNMRHESAPKPRLTDADYRKDYLSDKIDVKKRLEWTEKKFFVTTEEEPLFDAADILRFGKDLIVQHGFTTNLSGIDWLRRHFKNHRVHAVNFPGDPYPIHIDATFTPVTEGIIINNPQRKLPASQRKLFEDNGWKILDSAQPAHNTPPPLCYSSVWLSMNVLVLDPKTVCVEKSEIYQAEQLDKLGLEVVPVEMRDAYAFGGGL
;
A
#
# COMPACT_ATOMS: atom_id res chain seq x y z
N MET A 1 -15.02 16.18 29.82
CA MET A 1 -14.21 16.13 28.57
C MET A 1 -15.04 15.38 27.55
N THR A 2 -15.42 15.99 26.44
CA THR A 2 -16.11 15.32 25.35
C THR A 2 -15.19 14.27 24.77
N ASN A 3 -15.63 13.02 24.77
CA ASN A 3 -14.86 11.90 24.19
C ASN A 3 -14.70 12.15 22.69
N LYS A 4 -13.50 12.54 22.25
CA LYS A 4 -13.23 12.88 20.85
C LYS A 4 -13.01 11.59 20.08
N LYS A 5 -13.88 11.28 19.12
CA LYS A 5 -13.69 10.18 18.21
C LYS A 5 -12.72 10.60 17.10
N ILE A 6 -11.54 9.99 17.06
CA ILE A 6 -10.49 10.29 16.08
C ILE A 6 -10.40 9.17 15.02
N VAL A 7 -10.46 7.92 15.47
CA VAL A 7 -10.31 6.74 14.62
C VAL A 7 -11.68 6.11 14.38
N ASN A 8 -12.12 6.14 13.11
CA ASN A 8 -13.41 5.59 12.71
C ASN A 8 -13.47 5.40 11.20
N SER A 9 -12.89 4.34 10.68
CA SER A 9 -12.82 4.10 9.25
C SER A 9 -13.27 2.68 8.91
N TRP A 10 -14.33 2.56 8.12
CA TRP A 10 -15.01 1.28 7.85
C TRP A 10 -14.94 0.84 6.40
N ASN A 11 -14.72 1.77 5.46
CA ASN A 11 -14.64 1.48 4.03
C ASN A 11 -13.71 2.46 3.32
N GLU A 12 -13.58 2.32 2.01
CA GLU A 12 -12.67 3.12 1.18
C GLU A 12 -13.38 4.34 0.54
N TRP A 13 -14.68 4.59 0.78
CA TRP A 13 -15.46 5.63 0.08
C TRP A 13 -16.26 6.58 0.99
N ASP A 14 -16.34 6.33 2.29
CA ASP A 14 -17.00 7.26 3.23
C ASP A 14 -16.25 8.61 3.30
N PRO A 15 -16.95 9.70 3.66
CA PRO A 15 -16.32 11.02 3.77
C PRO A 15 -15.09 11.03 4.67
N LEU A 16 -13.93 11.34 4.08
CA LEU A 16 -12.66 11.45 4.76
C LEU A 16 -12.66 12.67 5.69
N LYS A 17 -12.34 12.49 6.97
CA LYS A 17 -12.31 13.55 7.98
C LYS A 17 -10.90 13.83 8.50
N HIS A 18 -10.07 12.80 8.50
CA HIS A 18 -8.74 12.86 9.07
C HIS A 18 -7.82 11.85 8.36
N VAL A 19 -6.64 12.27 7.97
CA VAL A 19 -5.69 11.44 7.22
C VAL A 19 -4.25 11.69 7.69
N ILE A 20 -3.40 10.70 7.51
CA ILE A 20 -1.95 10.82 7.65
C ILE A 20 -1.36 10.92 6.25
N VAL A 21 -0.76 12.05 5.92
CA VAL A 21 0.02 12.24 4.69
C VAL A 21 1.49 12.04 5.03
N GLY A 22 2.16 11.14 4.32
CA GLY A 22 3.55 10.78 4.56
C GLY A 22 4.57 11.89 4.31
N ARG A 23 5.86 11.58 4.50
CA ARG A 23 7.00 12.47 4.27
C ARG A 23 8.11 11.75 3.52
N ALA A 24 8.86 12.52 2.71
CA ALA A 24 10.04 12.04 2.00
C ALA A 24 11.35 12.23 2.80
N ASP A 25 11.30 12.95 3.92
CA ASP A 25 12.49 13.21 4.75
C ASP A 25 13.15 11.92 5.21
N GLY A 26 14.47 11.85 5.07
CA GLY A 26 15.26 10.71 5.48
C GLY A 26 15.03 9.41 4.70
N CYS A 27 14.14 9.42 3.70
CA CYS A 27 13.87 8.23 2.88
C CYS A 27 15.06 7.81 2.03
N CYS A 28 15.21 6.51 1.84
CA CYS A 28 16.29 5.90 1.08
C CYS A 28 15.78 5.11 -0.13
N ILE A 29 16.69 4.79 -1.05
CA ILE A 29 16.58 3.60 -1.87
C ILE A 29 16.90 2.44 -0.92
N PRO A 30 15.98 1.50 -0.67
CA PRO A 30 16.18 0.47 0.34
C PRO A 30 17.29 -0.50 -0.08
N ALA A 31 18.04 -1.00 0.90
CA ALA A 31 19.09 -1.97 0.66
C ALA A 31 18.51 -3.30 0.14
N PRO A 32 19.28 -4.02 -0.71
CA PRO A 32 18.92 -5.35 -1.17
C PRO A 32 18.59 -6.29 0.00
N GLU A 33 17.49 -7.04 -0.16
CA GLU A 33 17.06 -8.05 0.78
C GLU A 33 16.08 -9.02 0.06
N PRO A 34 15.79 -10.22 0.60
CA PRO A 34 15.15 -11.28 -0.17
C PRO A 34 13.85 -10.89 -0.88
N ALA A 35 12.91 -10.29 -0.18
CA ALA A 35 11.61 -9.95 -0.76
C ALA A 35 11.70 -8.79 -1.78
N LEU A 36 12.54 -7.80 -1.51
CA LEU A 36 12.77 -6.68 -2.43
C LEU A 36 13.48 -7.15 -3.70
N ASP A 37 14.52 -7.97 -3.58
CA ASP A 37 15.27 -8.51 -4.72
C ASP A 37 14.38 -9.37 -5.63
N ALA A 38 13.44 -10.09 -5.05
CA ALA A 38 12.47 -10.85 -5.82
C ALA A 38 11.52 -9.96 -6.63
N LYS A 39 11.26 -8.72 -6.18
CA LYS A 39 10.37 -7.76 -6.83
C LYS A 39 11.06 -6.91 -7.89
N VAL A 40 12.36 -6.67 -7.77
CA VAL A 40 13.11 -5.78 -8.67
C VAL A 40 13.54 -6.55 -9.93
N PRO A 41 13.06 -6.19 -11.14
CA PRO A 41 13.53 -6.81 -12.36
C PRO A 41 15.03 -6.65 -12.55
N ALA A 42 15.71 -7.69 -13.02
CA ALA A 42 17.17 -7.70 -13.21
C ALA A 42 17.66 -6.60 -14.18
N ASP A 43 16.85 -6.27 -15.18
CA ASP A 43 17.12 -5.26 -16.22
C ASP A 43 16.64 -3.85 -15.87
N SER A 44 16.00 -3.65 -14.71
CA SER A 44 15.44 -2.35 -14.30
C SER A 44 16.51 -1.28 -14.01
N GLY A 45 17.78 -1.66 -13.91
CA GLY A 45 18.87 -0.78 -13.46
C GLY A 45 18.79 -0.37 -11.99
N MET A 46 17.84 -0.96 -11.22
CA MET A 46 17.64 -0.67 -9.79
C MET A 46 18.25 -1.75 -8.89
N LYS A 47 18.48 -2.96 -9.42
CA LYS A 47 18.97 -4.09 -8.63
C LYS A 47 20.31 -3.76 -7.98
N GLY A 48 20.42 -3.96 -6.69
CA GLY A 48 21.62 -3.68 -5.89
C GLY A 48 21.86 -2.20 -5.56
N LYS A 49 21.08 -1.26 -6.10
CA LYS A 49 21.17 0.16 -5.72
C LYS A 49 20.54 0.37 -4.36
N HIS A 50 21.22 1.11 -3.49
CA HIS A 50 20.69 1.50 -2.19
C HIS A 50 21.37 2.77 -1.67
N GLY A 51 20.83 3.35 -0.61
CA GLY A 51 21.39 4.54 0.04
C GLY A 51 20.48 5.77 -0.04
N PRO A 52 20.97 6.94 0.38
CA PRO A 52 20.16 8.14 0.48
C PRO A 52 19.71 8.62 -0.89
N ARG A 53 18.51 9.18 -0.96
CA ARG A 53 18.05 9.93 -2.12
C ARG A 53 18.68 11.33 -2.12
N THR A 54 18.81 11.92 -3.30
CA THR A 54 19.36 13.28 -3.40
C THR A 54 18.47 14.28 -2.70
N LYS A 55 19.07 15.35 -2.16
CA LYS A 55 18.32 16.41 -1.49
C LYS A 55 17.24 17.01 -2.37
N ASP A 56 17.55 17.28 -3.63
CA ASP A 56 16.61 17.89 -4.59
C ASP A 56 15.39 16.98 -4.82
N THR A 57 15.59 15.66 -4.90
CA THR A 57 14.50 14.69 -5.05
C THR A 57 13.62 14.65 -3.80
N VAL A 58 14.22 14.70 -2.62
CA VAL A 58 13.49 14.74 -1.33
C VAL A 58 12.71 16.04 -1.18
N ASP A 59 13.34 17.18 -1.44
CA ASP A 59 12.72 18.50 -1.33
C ASP A 59 11.51 18.61 -2.28
N LYS A 60 11.67 18.16 -3.53
CA LYS A 60 10.58 18.17 -4.51
C LYS A 60 9.41 17.27 -4.08
N ALA A 61 9.69 16.07 -3.61
CA ALA A 61 8.64 15.18 -3.11
C ALA A 61 7.93 15.77 -1.88
N ASN A 62 8.67 16.35 -0.94
CA ASN A 62 8.07 17.00 0.23
C ASN A 62 7.20 18.20 -0.17
N GLN A 63 7.62 19.00 -1.16
CA GLN A 63 6.79 20.10 -1.67
C GLN A 63 5.43 19.58 -2.20
N LEU A 64 5.44 18.51 -3.01
CA LEU A 64 4.20 17.89 -3.52
C LEU A 64 3.32 17.33 -2.39
N LEU A 65 3.92 16.68 -1.41
CA LEU A 65 3.20 16.16 -0.24
C LEU A 65 2.64 17.28 0.65
N ASP A 66 3.32 18.42 0.77
CA ASP A 66 2.85 19.60 1.51
C ASP A 66 1.72 20.33 0.76
N ASP A 67 1.81 20.43 -0.57
CA ASP A 67 0.75 20.97 -1.42
C ASP A 67 -0.50 20.10 -1.34
N PHE A 68 -0.32 18.77 -1.37
CA PHE A 68 -1.41 17.82 -1.19
C PHE A 68 -2.06 17.93 0.20
N ALA A 69 -1.27 17.99 1.27
CA ALA A 69 -1.78 18.22 2.63
C ALA A 69 -2.60 19.51 2.70
N SER A 70 -2.08 20.61 2.14
CA SER A 70 -2.75 21.91 2.08
C SER A 70 -4.07 21.85 1.29
N LEU A 71 -4.12 21.09 0.20
CA LEU A 71 -5.35 20.87 -0.59
C LEU A 71 -6.41 20.16 0.27
N LEU A 72 -6.04 19.12 1.00
CA LEU A 72 -6.94 18.37 1.88
C LEU A 72 -7.45 19.25 3.04
N GLU A 73 -6.57 20.03 3.66
CA GLU A 73 -6.95 20.97 4.74
C GLU A 73 -7.92 22.05 4.26
N LYS A 74 -7.74 22.61 3.06
CA LYS A 74 -8.68 23.55 2.43
C LYS A 74 -10.06 22.95 2.19
N ARG A 75 -10.14 21.63 2.04
CA ARG A 75 -11.41 20.87 1.94
C ARG A 75 -11.96 20.46 3.31
N GLY A 76 -11.37 20.92 4.41
CA GLY A 76 -11.82 20.64 5.77
C GLY A 76 -11.40 19.29 6.33
N ILE A 77 -10.48 18.59 5.66
CA ILE A 77 -9.92 17.32 6.09
C ILE A 77 -8.71 17.62 6.99
N LYS A 78 -8.71 17.07 8.18
CA LYS A 78 -7.55 17.20 9.08
C LYS A 78 -6.40 16.35 8.58
N VAL A 79 -5.20 16.93 8.51
CA VAL A 79 -3.98 16.22 8.11
C VAL A 79 -3.01 16.16 9.29
N ASP A 80 -2.48 14.97 9.56
CA ASP A 80 -1.32 14.77 10.43
C ASP A 80 -0.16 14.20 9.59
N ARG A 81 1.07 14.40 10.04
CA ARG A 81 2.31 13.97 9.37
C ARG A 81 3.12 13.06 10.28
N PRO A 82 3.75 11.98 9.77
CA PRO A 82 4.63 11.14 10.56
C PRO A 82 5.88 11.90 11.02
N VAL A 83 6.57 11.37 12.01
CA VAL A 83 7.88 11.88 12.44
C VAL A 83 8.96 11.13 11.66
N PRO A 84 9.71 11.81 10.77
CA PRO A 84 10.72 11.15 9.98
C PRO A 84 11.86 10.61 10.85
N LEU A 85 12.37 9.44 10.50
CA LEU A 85 13.60 8.87 11.03
C LEU A 85 14.72 8.99 10.00
N ASN A 86 15.96 8.81 10.42
CA ASN A 86 17.05 8.59 9.49
C ASN A 86 16.98 7.14 8.99
N HIS A 87 16.52 6.94 7.75
CA HIS A 87 16.46 5.61 7.15
C HIS A 87 17.77 5.20 6.47
N ASN A 88 18.72 6.15 6.30
CA ASN A 88 20.06 5.87 5.80
C ASN A 88 20.98 5.39 6.93
N GLN A 89 20.61 4.28 7.53
CA GLN A 89 21.41 3.64 8.58
C GLN A 89 21.19 2.14 8.55
N LYS A 90 22.25 1.41 8.89
CA LYS A 90 22.19 -0.03 9.09
C LYS A 90 21.29 -0.34 10.28
N VAL A 91 20.41 -1.31 10.10
CA VAL A 91 19.57 -1.86 11.17
C VAL A 91 19.67 -3.37 11.20
N SER A 92 19.46 -3.95 12.37
CA SER A 92 19.56 -5.39 12.57
C SER A 92 18.57 -5.89 13.60
N THR A 93 18.25 -7.16 13.48
CA THR A 93 17.63 -8.01 14.50
C THR A 93 18.59 -9.14 14.83
N PRO A 94 18.27 -10.07 15.75
CA PRO A 94 19.09 -11.26 15.96
C PRO A 94 19.24 -12.17 14.72
N ASP A 95 18.34 -12.06 13.73
CA ASP A 95 18.26 -12.99 12.60
C ASP A 95 18.79 -12.42 11.28
N TRP A 96 18.84 -11.08 11.13
CA TRP A 96 19.28 -10.42 9.90
C TRP A 96 19.73 -8.97 10.13
N GLU A 97 20.39 -8.42 9.11
CA GLU A 97 20.74 -7.01 9.03
C GLU A 97 20.51 -6.48 7.61
N VAL A 98 20.25 -5.17 7.48
CA VAL A 98 20.16 -4.45 6.20
C VAL A 98 20.89 -3.11 6.31
N GLU A 99 21.52 -2.68 5.23
CA GLU A 99 22.38 -1.48 5.20
C GLU A 99 21.58 -0.16 5.20
N SER A 100 20.33 -0.18 4.73
CA SER A 100 19.42 0.97 4.81
C SER A 100 17.98 0.51 4.86
N MET A 101 17.14 1.34 5.47
CA MET A 101 15.68 1.20 5.47
C MET A 101 15.08 1.90 4.23
N PHE A 102 13.75 2.04 4.17
CA PHE A 102 13.07 2.69 3.05
C PHE A 102 12.58 4.09 3.40
N GLY A 103 11.52 4.25 4.20
CA GLY A 103 10.98 5.57 4.47
C GLY A 103 9.70 5.62 5.28
N CYS A 104 9.01 6.77 5.22
CA CYS A 104 7.72 6.98 5.89
C CYS A 104 6.69 7.71 5.00
N MET A 105 6.82 7.60 3.68
CA MET A 105 5.84 8.21 2.76
C MET A 105 4.55 7.38 2.72
N PRO A 106 4.55 6.05 2.51
CA PRO A 106 3.32 5.29 2.33
C PRO A 106 2.75 4.80 3.69
N ALA A 107 2.07 5.68 4.42
CA ALA A 107 1.44 5.33 5.71
C ALA A 107 0.47 4.14 5.59
N ARG A 108 -0.23 4.02 4.46
CA ARG A 108 -1.19 2.96 4.18
C ARG A 108 -0.57 1.56 4.14
N ASP A 109 0.71 1.44 3.81
CA ASP A 109 1.39 0.14 3.77
C ASP A 109 1.62 -0.43 5.18
N ILE A 110 1.78 0.46 6.16
CA ILE A 110 2.25 0.13 7.51
C ILE A 110 1.10 0.04 8.51
N ILE A 111 0.10 0.93 8.38
CA ILE A 111 -0.99 1.08 9.34
C ILE A 111 -2.32 0.73 8.68
N LEU A 112 -2.92 -0.36 9.14
CA LEU A 112 -4.28 -0.74 8.78
C LEU A 112 -5.27 -0.12 9.77
N THR A 113 -6.21 0.67 9.26
CA THR A 113 -7.30 1.21 10.09
C THR A 113 -8.59 0.47 9.78
N VAL A 114 -9.18 -0.19 10.79
CA VAL A 114 -10.47 -0.89 10.67
C VAL A 114 -11.39 -0.46 11.83
N GLY A 115 -12.45 0.26 11.51
CA GLY A 115 -13.33 0.83 12.52
C GLY A 115 -12.60 1.78 13.44
N ASN A 116 -12.52 1.47 14.71
CA ASN A 116 -11.82 2.25 15.74
C ASN A 116 -10.42 1.69 16.06
N GLU A 117 -9.91 0.75 15.28
CA GLU A 117 -8.61 0.15 15.49
C GLU A 117 -7.59 0.65 14.45
N MET A 118 -6.40 0.97 14.91
CA MET A 118 -5.20 1.15 14.08
C MET A 118 -4.21 0.04 14.42
N LEU A 119 -3.98 -0.84 13.44
CA LEU A 119 -3.12 -2.02 13.54
C LEU A 119 -1.82 -1.77 12.78
N GLU A 120 -0.68 -1.92 13.46
CA GLU A 120 0.62 -1.98 12.80
C GLU A 120 0.79 -3.32 12.10
N ALA A 121 1.00 -3.31 10.78
CA ALA A 121 1.18 -4.50 9.97
C ALA A 121 2.48 -5.25 10.30
N THR A 122 2.55 -6.50 9.90
CA THR A 122 3.73 -7.35 10.10
C THR A 122 4.92 -6.86 9.29
N MET A 123 4.70 -6.43 8.06
CA MET A 123 5.64 -6.14 6.99
C MET A 123 6.44 -7.37 6.53
N SER A 124 6.56 -7.54 5.23
CA SER A 124 7.28 -8.66 4.62
C SER A 124 8.71 -8.32 4.19
N TYR A 125 9.08 -7.05 4.19
CA TYR A 125 10.41 -6.56 3.81
C TYR A 125 11.24 -6.24 5.05
N ARG A 126 12.46 -6.78 5.14
CA ARG A 126 13.41 -6.46 6.22
C ARG A 126 13.72 -4.96 6.28
N CYS A 127 13.90 -4.33 5.13
CA CYS A 127 14.18 -2.89 5.03
C CYS A 127 13.01 -2.00 5.49
N ARG A 128 11.80 -2.54 5.61
CA ARG A 128 10.60 -1.82 6.04
C ARG A 128 10.14 -2.16 7.47
N TRP A 129 10.78 -3.13 8.09
CA TRP A 129 10.34 -3.69 9.37
C TRP A 129 10.20 -2.66 10.49
N PHE A 130 11.02 -1.59 10.49
CA PHE A 130 11.02 -0.53 11.50
C PHE A 130 10.19 0.71 11.12
N GLU A 131 9.54 0.75 9.96
CA GLU A 131 8.81 1.94 9.49
C GLU A 131 7.67 2.37 10.41
N TYR A 132 7.06 1.44 11.15
CA TYR A 132 6.02 1.75 12.14
C TYR A 132 6.47 2.78 13.20
N LEU A 133 7.77 2.88 13.48
CA LEU A 133 8.32 3.83 14.44
C LEU A 133 8.07 5.28 14.04
N ASN A 134 7.98 5.59 12.75
CA ASN A 134 7.65 6.94 12.26
C ASN A 134 6.23 7.37 12.68
N TYR A 135 5.34 6.42 12.85
CA TYR A 135 3.91 6.66 13.14
C TYR A 135 3.57 6.56 14.62
N ARG A 136 4.42 5.92 15.42
CA ARG A 136 4.20 5.71 16.86
C ARG A 136 3.86 6.99 17.63
N PRO A 137 4.48 8.17 17.39
CA PRO A 137 4.10 9.40 18.06
C PRO A 137 2.66 9.83 17.75
N LEU A 138 2.19 9.64 16.51
CA LEU A 138 0.81 9.93 16.11
C LEU A 138 -0.17 8.93 16.74
N LEU A 139 0.12 7.64 16.69
CA LEU A 139 -0.72 6.59 17.26
C LEU A 139 -0.89 6.81 18.77
N LYS A 140 0.20 7.15 19.48
CA LYS A 140 0.14 7.51 20.90
C LYS A 140 -0.74 8.74 21.13
N LYS A 141 -0.58 9.81 20.34
CA LYS A 141 -1.41 11.03 20.42
C LYS A 141 -2.89 10.70 20.25
N TYR A 142 -3.25 9.84 19.28
CA TYR A 142 -4.63 9.45 19.03
C TYR A 142 -5.17 8.60 20.17
N TYR A 143 -4.41 7.64 20.65
CA TYR A 143 -4.77 6.78 21.78
C TYR A 143 -5.05 7.57 23.06
N ASP A 144 -4.23 8.59 23.36
CA ASP A 144 -4.41 9.45 24.52
C ASP A 144 -5.70 10.30 24.44
N GLN A 145 -6.11 10.69 23.22
CA GLN A 145 -7.25 11.59 22.97
C GLN A 145 -8.57 10.88 22.69
N ASP A 146 -8.53 9.70 22.07
CA ASP A 146 -9.71 8.89 21.73
C ASP A 146 -9.78 7.64 22.62
N LYS A 147 -10.66 7.67 23.60
CA LYS A 147 -10.81 6.57 24.59
C LYS A 147 -11.40 5.30 24.00
N ASN A 148 -11.94 5.34 22.79
CA ASN A 148 -12.46 4.16 22.10
C ASN A 148 -11.46 3.58 21.08
N MET A 149 -10.36 4.29 20.80
CA MET A 149 -9.35 3.80 19.88
C MET A 149 -8.65 2.56 20.44
N ARG A 150 -8.48 1.59 19.60
CA ARG A 150 -7.57 0.46 19.80
C ARG A 150 -6.29 0.69 19.01
N HIS A 151 -5.15 0.60 19.66
CA HIS A 151 -3.84 0.57 19.04
C HIS A 151 -3.28 -0.83 19.24
N GLU A 152 -3.11 -1.55 18.15
CA GLU A 152 -2.64 -2.93 18.15
C GLU A 152 -1.39 -3.06 17.27
N SER A 153 -0.57 -4.03 17.57
CA SER A 153 0.56 -4.41 16.73
C SER A 153 0.41 -5.88 16.36
N ALA A 154 0.43 -6.19 15.08
CA ALA A 154 0.48 -7.57 14.62
C ALA A 154 1.78 -8.24 15.12
N PRO A 155 1.85 -9.58 15.14
CA PRO A 155 3.08 -10.27 15.46
C PRO A 155 4.26 -9.70 14.66
N LYS A 156 5.37 -9.40 15.32
CA LYS A 156 6.57 -8.95 14.62
C LYS A 156 7.32 -10.18 14.10
N PRO A 157 7.29 -10.44 12.78
CA PRO A 157 7.90 -11.63 12.22
C PRO A 157 9.43 -11.55 12.36
N ARG A 158 10.07 -12.68 12.49
CA ARG A 158 11.53 -12.74 12.55
C ARG A 158 12.18 -12.43 11.20
N LEU A 159 11.47 -12.71 10.09
CA LEU A 159 11.94 -12.54 8.72
C LEU A 159 13.27 -13.27 8.47
N THR A 160 13.35 -14.49 8.95
CA THR A 160 14.50 -15.37 8.68
C THR A 160 14.57 -15.77 7.22
N ASP A 161 15.60 -16.47 6.79
CA ASP A 161 15.67 -17.00 5.42
C ASP A 161 14.62 -18.08 5.14
N ALA A 162 14.01 -18.67 6.18
CA ALA A 162 12.90 -19.62 6.05
C ALA A 162 11.60 -18.97 5.59
N ASP A 163 11.45 -17.66 5.83
CA ASP A 163 10.29 -16.87 5.38
C ASP A 163 10.28 -16.61 3.88
N TYR A 164 11.37 -16.92 3.17
CA TYR A 164 11.50 -16.62 1.74
C TYR A 164 11.87 -17.86 0.92
N ARG A 165 11.24 -17.98 -0.26
CA ARG A 165 11.52 -19.07 -1.20
C ARG A 165 12.81 -18.79 -1.97
N LYS A 166 13.82 -19.61 -1.78
CA LYS A 166 15.14 -19.49 -2.45
C LYS A 166 15.02 -19.50 -3.97
N ASP A 167 14.07 -20.26 -4.51
CA ASP A 167 13.82 -20.32 -5.95
C ASP A 167 13.47 -18.96 -6.55
N TYR A 168 12.75 -18.14 -5.80
CA TYR A 168 12.35 -16.78 -6.21
C TYR A 168 13.53 -15.80 -6.31
N LEU A 169 14.62 -16.08 -5.63
CA LEU A 169 15.81 -15.21 -5.55
C LEU A 169 16.80 -15.46 -6.69
N SER A 170 16.51 -16.41 -7.57
CA SER A 170 17.39 -16.72 -8.69
C SER A 170 17.20 -15.74 -9.84
N ASP A 171 18.28 -15.10 -10.29
CA ASP A 171 18.31 -14.24 -11.49
C ASP A 171 18.02 -14.99 -12.80
N LYS A 172 18.00 -16.33 -12.75
CA LYS A 172 17.69 -17.18 -13.89
C LYS A 172 16.19 -17.35 -14.13
N ILE A 173 15.34 -16.84 -13.25
CA ILE A 173 13.89 -16.94 -13.39
C ILE A 173 13.39 -15.88 -14.35
N ASP A 174 12.94 -16.30 -15.51
CA ASP A 174 12.38 -15.42 -16.54
C ASP A 174 10.95 -14.94 -16.21
N VAL A 175 10.49 -13.93 -16.94
CA VAL A 175 9.16 -13.35 -16.79
C VAL A 175 8.06 -14.39 -17.00
N LYS A 176 8.23 -15.34 -17.94
CA LYS A 176 7.23 -16.38 -18.21
C LYS A 176 7.05 -17.29 -17.00
N LYS A 177 8.15 -17.69 -16.35
CA LYS A 177 8.10 -18.52 -15.15
C LYS A 177 7.46 -17.78 -13.98
N ARG A 178 7.75 -16.49 -13.82
CA ARG A 178 7.11 -15.65 -12.79
C ARG A 178 5.60 -15.53 -13.00
N LEU A 179 5.15 -15.34 -14.23
CA LEU A 179 3.71 -15.33 -14.57
C LEU A 179 3.04 -16.68 -14.23
N GLU A 180 3.67 -17.81 -14.62
CA GLU A 180 3.18 -19.14 -14.22
C GLU A 180 3.06 -19.28 -12.69
N TRP A 181 3.99 -18.71 -11.93
CA TRP A 181 3.94 -18.75 -10.48
C TRP A 181 2.80 -17.92 -9.91
N THR A 182 2.52 -16.72 -10.47
CA THR A 182 1.36 -15.94 -10.00
C THR A 182 0.04 -16.66 -10.23
N GLU A 183 -0.11 -17.38 -11.36
CA GLU A 183 -1.27 -18.25 -11.62
C GLU A 183 -1.40 -19.37 -10.59
N LYS A 184 -0.28 -19.96 -10.18
CA LYS A 184 -0.21 -21.02 -9.17
C LYS A 184 -0.25 -20.50 -7.73
N LYS A 185 -0.36 -19.18 -7.53
CA LYS A 185 -0.30 -18.54 -6.21
C LYS A 185 0.99 -18.88 -5.44
N PHE A 186 2.08 -19.02 -6.18
CA PHE A 186 3.40 -19.28 -5.64
C PHE A 186 4.16 -17.96 -5.62
N PHE A 187 4.40 -17.41 -4.43
CA PHE A 187 5.02 -16.12 -4.20
C PHE A 187 6.34 -16.24 -3.44
N VAL A 188 7.06 -15.13 -3.28
CA VAL A 188 8.38 -15.12 -2.63
C VAL A 188 8.32 -15.50 -1.16
N THR A 189 7.26 -15.11 -0.46
CA THR A 189 7.06 -15.45 0.95
C THR A 189 6.60 -16.89 1.12
N THR A 190 7.06 -17.54 2.19
CA THR A 190 6.58 -18.85 2.65
C THR A 190 5.40 -18.67 3.61
N GLU A 191 4.96 -19.78 4.23
CA GLU A 191 3.93 -19.73 5.27
C GLU A 191 4.54 -19.93 6.69
N GLU A 192 5.84 -19.69 6.85
CA GLU A 192 6.56 -19.90 8.12
C GLU A 192 6.02 -18.99 9.22
N GLU A 193 5.84 -17.70 8.91
CA GLU A 193 5.25 -16.73 9.84
C GLU A 193 4.11 -15.94 9.17
N PRO A 194 3.16 -15.38 9.95
CA PRO A 194 2.12 -14.50 9.40
C PRO A 194 2.74 -13.23 8.82
N LEU A 195 2.59 -13.02 7.51
CA LEU A 195 3.08 -11.82 6.80
C LEU A 195 1.94 -11.12 6.09
N PHE A 196 1.83 -9.81 6.26
CA PHE A 196 0.96 -8.93 5.48
C PHE A 196 1.42 -7.48 5.54
N ASP A 197 1.25 -6.77 4.43
CA ASP A 197 1.31 -5.32 4.37
C ASP A 197 -0.14 -4.77 4.45
N ALA A 198 -0.34 -3.64 5.14
CA ALA A 198 -1.68 -3.08 5.29
C ALA A 198 -2.28 -2.63 3.95
N ALA A 199 -1.46 -2.29 2.95
CA ALA A 199 -1.89 -1.92 1.61
C ALA A 199 -2.44 -3.10 0.78
N ASP A 200 -2.34 -4.34 1.26
CA ASP A 200 -2.99 -5.51 0.66
C ASP A 200 -4.43 -5.71 1.15
N ILE A 201 -4.96 -4.79 1.95
CA ILE A 201 -6.26 -4.93 2.60
C ILE A 201 -7.17 -3.76 2.24
N LEU A 202 -8.34 -4.08 1.66
CA LEU A 202 -9.42 -3.14 1.39
C LEU A 202 -10.58 -3.37 2.34
N ARG A 203 -11.21 -2.30 2.76
CA ARG A 203 -12.33 -2.31 3.72
C ARG A 203 -13.66 -2.09 2.99
N PHE A 204 -14.60 -2.97 3.24
CA PHE A 204 -15.96 -2.94 2.72
C PHE A 204 -16.96 -3.08 3.88
N GLY A 205 -16.89 -2.21 4.87
CA GLY A 205 -17.70 -2.28 6.09
C GLY A 205 -17.30 -3.49 6.95
N LYS A 206 -18.11 -4.53 6.95
CA LYS A 206 -17.85 -5.80 7.67
C LYS A 206 -17.04 -6.82 6.85
N ASP A 207 -16.69 -6.48 5.62
CA ASP A 207 -15.85 -7.33 4.78
C ASP A 207 -14.46 -6.71 4.61
N LEU A 208 -13.44 -7.51 4.77
CA LEU A 208 -12.06 -7.17 4.47
C LEU A 208 -11.61 -8.01 3.28
N ILE A 209 -11.23 -7.36 2.21
CA ILE A 209 -10.71 -8.01 0.99
C ILE A 209 -9.21 -7.97 1.08
N VAL A 210 -8.57 -9.13 1.14
CA VAL A 210 -7.13 -9.25 1.36
C VAL A 210 -6.47 -9.95 0.18
N GLN A 211 -5.52 -9.28 -0.45
CA GLN A 211 -4.74 -9.87 -1.52
C GLN A 211 -3.77 -10.91 -0.97
N HIS A 212 -3.87 -12.16 -1.45
CA HIS A 212 -2.79 -13.13 -1.32
C HIS A 212 -1.78 -12.86 -2.44
N GLY A 213 -0.55 -12.52 -2.09
CA GLY A 213 0.43 -12.03 -3.05
C GLY A 213 1.86 -12.05 -2.51
N PHE A 214 2.68 -11.13 -2.99
CA PHE A 214 4.10 -11.04 -2.67
C PHE A 214 4.37 -10.70 -1.21
N THR A 215 3.56 -9.81 -0.66
CA THR A 215 3.75 -9.21 0.68
C THR A 215 2.83 -9.82 1.72
N THR A 216 1.77 -10.52 1.27
CA THR A 216 0.77 -11.11 2.17
C THR A 216 0.59 -12.59 1.86
N ASN A 217 0.92 -13.45 2.82
CA ASN A 217 0.79 -14.89 2.74
C ASN A 217 -0.53 -15.39 3.36
N LEU A 218 -0.83 -16.69 3.21
CA LEU A 218 -2.04 -17.28 3.79
C LEU A 218 -2.03 -17.31 5.31
N SER A 219 -0.87 -17.49 5.93
CA SER A 219 -0.69 -17.42 7.38
C SER A 219 -1.07 -16.03 7.91
N GLY A 220 -0.69 -14.95 7.22
CA GLY A 220 -1.10 -13.58 7.53
C GLY A 220 -2.60 -13.36 7.39
N ILE A 221 -3.21 -13.89 6.31
CA ILE A 221 -4.65 -13.83 6.10
C ILE A 221 -5.41 -14.60 7.20
N ASP A 222 -4.90 -15.75 7.61
CA ASP A 222 -5.51 -16.53 8.69
C ASP A 222 -5.37 -15.81 10.05
N TRP A 223 -4.24 -15.16 10.29
CA TRP A 223 -4.08 -14.30 11.46
C TRP A 223 -5.12 -13.16 11.48
N LEU A 224 -5.32 -12.47 10.35
CA LEU A 224 -6.32 -11.41 10.22
C LEU A 224 -7.75 -11.93 10.49
N ARG A 225 -8.10 -13.15 10.03
CA ARG A 225 -9.38 -13.80 10.34
C ARG A 225 -9.58 -14.01 11.83
N ARG A 226 -8.54 -14.42 12.54
CA ARG A 226 -8.58 -14.65 14.00
C ARG A 226 -8.61 -13.34 14.77
N HIS A 227 -7.95 -12.29 14.26
CA HIS A 227 -7.91 -10.98 14.90
C HIS A 227 -9.24 -10.24 14.72
N PHE A 228 -9.73 -10.11 13.51
CA PHE A 228 -10.97 -9.41 13.17
C PHE A 228 -12.21 -10.31 13.21
N LYS A 229 -12.50 -10.91 14.36
CA LYS A 229 -13.59 -11.90 14.54
C LYS A 229 -14.99 -11.42 14.15
N ASN A 230 -15.21 -10.10 14.13
CA ASN A 230 -16.47 -9.47 13.74
C ASN A 230 -16.52 -9.04 12.27
N HIS A 231 -15.51 -9.41 11.48
CA HIS A 231 -15.43 -9.15 10.03
C HIS A 231 -15.33 -10.46 9.26
N ARG A 232 -15.74 -10.43 8.01
CA ARG A 232 -15.49 -11.49 7.04
C ARG A 232 -14.23 -11.15 6.26
N VAL A 233 -13.22 -12.00 6.34
CA VAL A 233 -11.93 -11.79 5.66
C VAL A 233 -11.85 -12.68 4.44
N HIS A 234 -11.88 -12.08 3.27
CA HIS A 234 -11.89 -12.73 1.96
C HIS A 234 -10.50 -12.66 1.32
N ALA A 235 -9.91 -13.81 1.05
CA ALA A 235 -8.66 -13.89 0.30
C ALA A 235 -8.93 -13.80 -1.20
N VAL A 236 -8.29 -12.85 -1.87
CA VAL A 236 -8.33 -12.70 -3.33
C VAL A 236 -6.92 -12.77 -3.91
N ASN A 237 -6.79 -13.09 -5.20
CA ASN A 237 -5.50 -13.05 -5.88
C ASN A 237 -5.66 -12.47 -7.29
N PHE A 238 -4.62 -11.82 -7.78
CA PHE A 238 -4.58 -11.17 -9.08
C PHE A 238 -3.38 -11.70 -9.87
N PRO A 239 -3.60 -12.70 -10.74
CA PRO A 239 -2.56 -13.20 -11.63
C PRO A 239 -2.24 -12.18 -12.74
N GLY A 240 -1.24 -12.48 -13.58
CA GLY A 240 -0.94 -11.69 -14.76
C GLY A 240 0.15 -10.63 -14.61
N ASP A 241 0.79 -10.52 -13.44
CA ASP A 241 1.93 -9.64 -13.22
C ASP A 241 3.12 -10.44 -12.68
N PRO A 242 4.29 -10.40 -13.32
CA PRO A 242 5.48 -11.12 -12.85
C PRO A 242 6.10 -10.51 -11.59
N TYR A 243 5.75 -9.25 -11.26
CA TYR A 243 6.24 -8.49 -10.12
C TYR A 243 5.10 -7.82 -9.35
N PRO A 244 4.09 -8.59 -8.91
CA PRO A 244 2.88 -8.02 -8.31
C PRO A 244 3.20 -7.29 -7.00
N ILE A 245 2.42 -6.22 -6.76
CA ILE A 245 2.48 -5.44 -5.53
C ILE A 245 1.07 -5.36 -4.93
N HIS A 246 0.77 -4.35 -4.17
CA HIS A 246 -0.42 -4.18 -3.37
C HIS A 246 -1.73 -4.14 -4.18
N ILE A 247 -2.84 -4.41 -3.47
CA ILE A 247 -4.19 -4.42 -4.05
C ILE A 247 -4.68 -3.02 -4.44
N ASP A 248 -4.23 -1.98 -3.76
CA ASP A 248 -4.66 -0.59 -3.94
C ASP A 248 -4.30 0.01 -5.31
N ALA A 249 -3.29 -0.52 -5.98
CA ALA A 249 -2.95 -0.22 -7.38
C ALA A 249 -3.45 -1.29 -8.38
N THR A 250 -4.40 -2.13 -7.98
CA THR A 250 -4.89 -3.26 -8.76
C THR A 250 -6.40 -3.35 -8.78
N PHE A 251 -7.05 -3.08 -7.65
CA PHE A 251 -8.48 -3.28 -7.44
C PHE A 251 -8.99 -2.22 -6.48
N THR A 252 -9.48 -1.11 -7.02
CA THR A 252 -9.73 0.11 -6.26
C THR A 252 -11.22 0.46 -6.25
N PRO A 253 -11.91 0.39 -5.09
CA PRO A 253 -13.24 0.95 -4.95
C PRO A 253 -13.17 2.47 -5.06
N VAL A 254 -13.92 3.04 -6.00
CA VAL A 254 -13.91 4.50 -6.25
C VAL A 254 -15.16 5.20 -5.71
N THR A 255 -16.21 4.44 -5.48
CA THR A 255 -17.44 4.82 -4.74
C THR A 255 -18.19 3.55 -4.38
N GLU A 256 -19.23 3.66 -3.58
CA GLU A 256 -20.09 2.51 -3.29
C GLU A 256 -20.66 1.91 -4.58
N GLY A 257 -20.51 0.60 -4.74
CA GLY A 257 -21.00 -0.16 -5.89
C GLY A 257 -20.09 -0.14 -7.14
N ILE A 258 -18.99 0.62 -7.17
CA ILE A 258 -18.09 0.69 -8.33
C ILE A 258 -16.62 0.43 -7.91
N ILE A 259 -16.03 -0.54 -8.58
CA ILE A 259 -14.62 -0.89 -8.46
C ILE A 259 -13.94 -0.76 -9.83
N ILE A 260 -12.78 -0.18 -9.90
CA ILE A 260 -11.88 -0.27 -11.06
C ILE A 260 -10.84 -1.36 -10.83
N ASN A 261 -10.59 -2.19 -11.84
CA ASN A 261 -9.63 -3.29 -11.78
C ASN A 261 -8.58 -3.15 -12.89
N ASN A 262 -7.34 -3.37 -12.54
CA ASN A 262 -6.25 -3.42 -13.50
C ASN A 262 -6.51 -4.49 -14.57
N PRO A 263 -6.61 -4.11 -15.87
CA PRO A 263 -6.93 -5.06 -16.94
C PRO A 263 -5.83 -6.10 -17.18
N GLN A 264 -4.60 -5.86 -16.72
CA GLN A 264 -3.50 -6.83 -16.78
C GLN A 264 -3.51 -7.80 -15.59
N ARG A 265 -4.21 -7.44 -14.51
CA ARG A 265 -4.32 -8.22 -13.26
C ARG A 265 -5.79 -8.40 -12.89
N LYS A 266 -6.56 -9.05 -13.76
CA LYS A 266 -8.00 -9.22 -13.53
C LYS A 266 -8.29 -10.18 -12.39
N LEU A 267 -9.26 -9.80 -11.57
CA LEU A 267 -9.80 -10.70 -10.56
C LEU A 267 -10.40 -11.93 -11.27
N PRO A 268 -10.03 -13.17 -10.89
CA PRO A 268 -10.56 -14.38 -11.49
C PRO A 268 -12.10 -14.45 -11.40
N ALA A 269 -12.75 -15.01 -12.44
CA ALA A 269 -14.20 -15.05 -12.54
C ALA A 269 -14.88 -15.69 -11.31
N SER A 270 -14.27 -16.72 -10.72
CA SER A 270 -14.79 -17.37 -9.50
C SER A 270 -14.81 -16.42 -8.28
N GLN A 271 -13.88 -15.46 -8.21
CA GLN A 271 -13.80 -14.48 -7.13
C GLN A 271 -14.61 -13.22 -7.42
N ARG A 272 -14.83 -12.87 -8.69
CA ARG A 272 -15.70 -11.75 -9.10
C ARG A 272 -17.12 -11.86 -8.57
N LYS A 273 -17.65 -13.08 -8.52
CA LYS A 273 -19.00 -13.35 -8.01
C LYS A 273 -19.24 -12.82 -6.60
N LEU A 274 -18.21 -12.80 -5.74
CA LEU A 274 -18.31 -12.20 -4.41
C LEU A 274 -18.80 -10.74 -4.47
N PHE A 275 -18.36 -9.99 -5.47
CA PHE A 275 -18.71 -8.58 -5.66
C PHE A 275 -19.99 -8.43 -6.49
N GLU A 276 -20.08 -9.11 -7.61
CA GLU A 276 -21.19 -8.98 -8.56
C GLU A 276 -22.52 -9.43 -7.92
N ASP A 277 -22.54 -10.54 -7.17
CA ASP A 277 -23.71 -11.03 -6.42
C ASP A 277 -24.15 -10.06 -5.30
N ASN A 278 -23.26 -9.15 -4.86
CA ASN A 278 -23.54 -8.11 -3.88
C ASN A 278 -23.71 -6.70 -4.50
N GLY A 279 -23.97 -6.62 -5.79
CA GLY A 279 -24.34 -5.38 -6.47
C GLY A 279 -23.16 -4.51 -6.91
N TRP A 280 -21.93 -4.99 -6.81
CA TRP A 280 -20.74 -4.27 -7.24
C TRP A 280 -20.48 -4.45 -8.74
N LYS A 281 -20.18 -3.34 -9.40
CA LYS A 281 -19.69 -3.33 -10.78
C LYS A 281 -18.17 -3.27 -10.78
N ILE A 282 -17.53 -4.20 -11.47
CA ILE A 282 -16.09 -4.22 -11.66
C ILE A 282 -15.79 -3.79 -13.09
N LEU A 283 -15.14 -2.65 -13.23
CA LEU A 283 -14.79 -2.04 -14.52
C LEU A 283 -13.29 -2.15 -14.76
N ASP A 284 -12.88 -2.35 -15.99
CA ASP A 284 -11.47 -2.26 -16.35
C ASP A 284 -11.00 -0.80 -16.20
N SER A 285 -9.84 -0.60 -15.56
CA SER A 285 -9.22 0.73 -15.42
C SER A 285 -8.78 1.29 -16.77
N ALA A 286 -8.83 2.60 -16.92
CA ALA A 286 -8.18 3.29 -18.03
C ALA A 286 -6.68 2.94 -18.08
N GLN A 287 -6.09 3.04 -19.28
CA GLN A 287 -4.67 2.82 -19.43
C GLN A 287 -3.89 3.96 -18.75
N PRO A 288 -2.75 3.67 -18.13
CA PRO A 288 -1.86 4.70 -17.62
C PRO A 288 -1.48 5.71 -18.71
N ALA A 289 -1.42 6.99 -18.38
CA ALA A 289 -0.98 8.02 -19.32
C ALA A 289 0.53 7.96 -19.60
N HIS A 290 1.29 7.27 -18.74
CA HIS A 290 2.72 7.11 -18.84
C HIS A 290 3.10 5.65 -19.13
N ASN A 291 4.10 5.45 -20.01
CA ASN A 291 4.61 4.12 -20.37
C ASN A 291 5.69 3.61 -19.40
N THR A 292 6.24 4.48 -18.57
CA THR A 292 7.29 4.14 -17.60
C THR A 292 7.03 4.81 -16.27
N PRO A 293 7.35 4.16 -15.13
CA PRO A 293 7.30 4.82 -13.83
C PRO A 293 8.38 5.91 -13.73
N PRO A 294 8.30 6.81 -12.72
CA PRO A 294 9.38 7.75 -12.42
C PRO A 294 10.71 7.03 -12.15
N PRO A 295 11.85 7.72 -12.32
CA PRO A 295 13.15 7.15 -11.96
C PRO A 295 13.20 6.67 -10.51
N LEU A 296 13.83 5.53 -10.25
CA LEU A 296 13.99 4.91 -8.92
C LEU A 296 12.67 4.62 -8.18
N CYS A 297 11.60 4.41 -8.94
CA CYS A 297 10.32 3.96 -8.43
C CYS A 297 10.22 2.43 -8.47
N TYR A 298 9.81 1.81 -7.36
CA TYR A 298 9.61 0.35 -7.26
C TYR A 298 8.22 -0.09 -7.71
N SER A 299 7.33 0.85 -7.99
CA SER A 299 5.97 0.58 -8.45
C SER A 299 5.88 0.62 -9.97
N SER A 300 4.85 -0.01 -10.51
CA SER A 300 4.58 -0.01 -11.95
C SER A 300 3.87 1.28 -12.39
N VAL A 301 3.67 1.43 -13.70
CA VAL A 301 2.85 2.51 -14.27
C VAL A 301 1.39 2.47 -13.77
N TRP A 302 0.94 1.33 -13.28
CA TRP A 302 -0.41 1.17 -12.73
C TRP A 302 -0.65 1.88 -11.40
N LEU A 303 0.35 2.61 -10.86
CA LEU A 303 0.09 3.64 -9.85
C LEU A 303 -0.93 4.69 -10.31
N SER A 304 -1.21 4.79 -11.62
CA SER A 304 -2.34 5.56 -12.17
C SER A 304 -3.68 5.24 -11.50
N MET A 305 -3.84 4.02 -10.99
CA MET A 305 -5.04 3.57 -10.28
C MET A 305 -5.03 3.91 -8.78
N ASN A 306 -3.90 4.33 -8.24
CA ASN A 306 -3.76 4.68 -6.83
C ASN A 306 -4.35 6.08 -6.63
N VAL A 307 -5.64 6.13 -6.30
CA VAL A 307 -6.44 7.34 -6.13
C VAL A 307 -6.92 7.45 -4.68
N LEU A 308 -7.14 8.68 -4.20
CA LEU A 308 -7.73 8.89 -2.88
C LEU A 308 -9.18 9.35 -3.00
N VAL A 309 -10.10 8.54 -2.52
CA VAL A 309 -11.52 8.92 -2.42
C VAL A 309 -11.71 9.83 -1.20
N LEU A 310 -12.24 11.02 -1.41
CA LEU A 310 -12.50 12.00 -0.36
C LEU A 310 -13.91 11.86 0.23
N ASP A 311 -14.84 11.46 -0.58
CA ASP A 311 -16.23 11.14 -0.25
C ASP A 311 -16.88 10.38 -1.42
N PRO A 312 -18.12 9.87 -1.32
CA PRO A 312 -18.74 9.06 -2.37
C PRO A 312 -18.88 9.73 -3.74
N LYS A 313 -18.57 11.03 -3.86
CA LYS A 313 -18.68 11.80 -5.10
C LYS A 313 -17.37 12.47 -5.53
N THR A 314 -16.32 12.44 -4.70
CA THR A 314 -15.10 13.20 -4.93
C THR A 314 -13.89 12.31 -4.81
N VAL A 315 -13.01 12.35 -5.81
CA VAL A 315 -11.78 11.54 -5.86
C VAL A 315 -10.58 12.36 -6.30
N CYS A 316 -9.46 12.22 -5.59
CA CYS A 316 -8.16 12.76 -6.01
C CYS A 316 -7.49 11.80 -6.99
N VAL A 317 -6.95 12.36 -8.08
CA VAL A 317 -6.22 11.62 -9.12
C VAL A 317 -4.91 12.35 -9.42
N GLU A 318 -3.85 11.61 -9.70
CA GLU A 318 -2.61 12.23 -10.15
C GLU A 318 -2.85 13.04 -11.43
N LYS A 319 -2.40 14.30 -11.43
CA LYS A 319 -2.77 15.33 -12.43
C LYS A 319 -2.44 14.93 -13.87
N SER A 320 -1.37 14.19 -14.09
CA SER A 320 -0.96 13.75 -15.44
C SER A 320 -1.69 12.48 -15.92
N GLU A 321 -2.40 11.78 -15.05
CA GLU A 321 -3.17 10.57 -15.37
C GLU A 321 -4.55 10.93 -15.99
N ILE A 322 -4.49 11.58 -17.15
CA ILE A 322 -5.66 12.17 -17.83
C ILE A 322 -6.73 11.15 -18.19
N TYR A 323 -6.35 9.93 -18.57
CA TYR A 323 -7.29 8.88 -18.94
C TYR A 323 -8.04 8.32 -17.72
N GLN A 324 -7.36 8.22 -16.58
CA GLN A 324 -7.97 7.83 -15.32
C GLN A 324 -8.95 8.91 -14.84
N ALA A 325 -8.55 10.17 -14.93
CA ALA A 325 -9.39 11.32 -14.59
C ALA A 325 -10.66 11.35 -15.45
N GLU A 326 -10.54 11.18 -16.77
CA GLU A 326 -11.67 11.14 -17.69
C GLU A 326 -12.61 9.95 -17.41
N GLN A 327 -12.06 8.78 -17.06
CA GLN A 327 -12.89 7.63 -16.71
C GLN A 327 -13.73 7.90 -15.47
N LEU A 328 -13.14 8.47 -14.43
CA LEU A 328 -13.82 8.74 -13.16
C LEU A 328 -14.85 9.86 -13.30
N ASP A 329 -14.57 10.91 -14.09
CA ASP A 329 -15.52 11.95 -14.43
C ASP A 329 -16.75 11.39 -15.18
N LYS A 330 -16.55 10.49 -16.15
CA LYS A 330 -17.65 9.78 -16.85
C LYS A 330 -18.49 8.89 -15.93
N LEU A 331 -17.94 8.46 -14.80
CA LEU A 331 -18.69 7.74 -13.76
C LEU A 331 -19.47 8.69 -12.83
N GLY A 332 -19.36 10.00 -13.04
CA GLY A 332 -20.09 11.03 -12.29
C GLY A 332 -19.38 11.49 -11.01
N LEU A 333 -18.09 11.23 -10.89
CA LEU A 333 -17.28 11.69 -9.75
C LEU A 333 -16.64 13.05 -10.04
N GLU A 334 -16.59 13.93 -9.03
CA GLU A 334 -15.77 15.14 -9.06
C GLU A 334 -14.30 14.71 -8.97
N VAL A 335 -13.53 14.95 -10.02
CA VAL A 335 -12.10 14.63 -10.07
C VAL A 335 -11.28 15.82 -9.61
N VAL A 336 -10.46 15.61 -8.57
CA VAL A 336 -9.53 16.59 -8.02
C VAL A 336 -8.12 16.24 -8.50
N PRO A 337 -7.52 17.01 -9.42
CA PRO A 337 -6.17 16.72 -9.89
C PRO A 337 -5.13 17.09 -8.82
N VAL A 338 -4.21 16.17 -8.56
CA VAL A 338 -3.12 16.33 -7.59
C VAL A 338 -1.80 16.05 -8.27
N GLU A 339 -0.85 16.94 -8.16
CA GLU A 339 0.50 16.71 -8.67
C GLU A 339 1.27 15.85 -7.66
N MET A 340 1.58 14.60 -8.02
CA MET A 340 2.18 13.63 -7.09
C MET A 340 3.29 12.77 -7.73
N ARG A 341 3.41 12.76 -9.06
CA ARG A 341 4.23 11.80 -9.79
C ARG A 341 5.68 11.69 -9.29
N ASP A 342 6.34 12.81 -8.98
CA ASP A 342 7.73 12.78 -8.51
C ASP A 342 7.87 12.20 -7.07
N ALA A 343 6.79 12.18 -6.31
CA ALA A 343 6.75 11.53 -4.99
C ALA A 343 6.59 10.00 -5.09
N TYR A 344 6.14 9.44 -6.21
CA TYR A 344 5.92 7.99 -6.39
C TYR A 344 7.16 7.16 -6.12
N ALA A 345 8.36 7.71 -6.39
CA ALA A 345 9.62 7.04 -6.10
C ALA A 345 9.83 6.72 -4.61
N PHE A 346 9.06 7.34 -3.72
CA PHE A 346 9.13 7.16 -2.27
C PHE A 346 8.16 6.08 -1.73
N GLY A 347 7.53 5.32 -2.61
CA GLY A 347 6.86 4.06 -2.28
C GLY A 347 5.35 4.05 -2.37
N GLY A 348 4.72 5.10 -2.89
CA GLY A 348 3.27 5.11 -3.04
C GLY A 348 2.76 6.23 -3.93
N GLY A 349 1.43 6.23 -4.16
CA GLY A 349 0.70 7.28 -4.85
C GLY A 349 -0.10 8.15 -3.87
N LEU A 350 -1.39 8.36 -4.20
CA LEU A 350 -2.36 9.14 -3.41
C LEU A 350 -3.03 8.32 -2.29
#